data_70394c9c4af2f70fca1719b0def6ef5f
#
_entry.id   70394c9c4af2f70fca1719b0def6ef5f
#
_cell.length_a   1.000
_cell.length_b   1.000
_cell.length_c   1.000
_cell.angle_alpha   90.00
_cell.angle_beta   90.00
_cell.angle_gamma   90.00
#
_symmetry.space_group_name_H-M   'P 1'
#
loop_
_entity.id
_entity.type
_entity.pdbx_description
1 polymer ?
#
loop_
_entity_poly.entity_id
_entity_poly.type
_entity_poly.pdbx_seq_one_letter_code
_entity_poly.pdbx_strand_id
1 'polypeptide(L)'
;AAFNHREGLEFGTIEAQLLNSLGALLGIHSSNRQLYREQAEFVANVVRALVSAIDAKDPYTSGHSDRVARISARIALEMRCKPKTVNTIYMAGLLHDVGKIGIDDSVLRKAGRLTDLEFEHIKMHPEMGYRILADLKQLSDVLPAVLHHHEQWNGGGYPHGLKAEETPLIARIVAVADSYDAMTSDRPYRKGMCDERVDQILREGAGDQWDSDAVKAYFDAKDDIVTITKREHIELMEHWV
;
A
#
# COMPACT_ATOMS: atom_id res chain seq x y z
N ALA A 1 5.82 -3.42 -45.11
CA ALA A 1 6.36 -3.89 -46.38
C ALA A 1 7.80 -4.31 -46.17
N ALA A 2 8.22 -5.43 -46.75
CA ALA A 2 9.61 -5.88 -46.76
C ALA A 2 10.22 -5.49 -48.11
N PHE A 3 11.43 -4.94 -48.03
CA PHE A 3 12.19 -4.50 -49.20
C PHE A 3 13.59 -5.09 -49.18
N ASN A 4 14.20 -5.25 -50.33
CA ASN A 4 15.61 -5.67 -50.53
C ASN A 4 15.92 -7.12 -50.16
N HIS A 5 15.42 -8.06 -50.97
CA HIS A 5 15.98 -9.42 -50.96
C HIS A 5 17.47 -9.32 -51.37
N ARG A 6 18.36 -10.01 -50.64
CA ARG A 6 19.83 -9.92 -50.78
C ARG A 6 20.35 -10.22 -52.22
N GLU A 7 19.63 -11.01 -52.99
CA GLU A 7 20.01 -11.47 -54.33
C GLU A 7 19.15 -10.83 -55.45
N GLY A 8 18.36 -9.79 -55.11
CA GLY A 8 17.46 -9.14 -56.08
C GLY A 8 16.29 -10.02 -56.54
N LEU A 9 16.04 -11.14 -55.84
CA LEU A 9 14.91 -12.05 -56.11
C LEU A 9 13.61 -11.52 -55.48
N GLU A 10 12.49 -11.88 -56.06
CA GLU A 10 11.19 -11.63 -55.44
C GLU A 10 10.97 -12.49 -54.22
N PHE A 11 10.31 -11.94 -53.22
CA PHE A 11 9.90 -12.71 -52.03
C PHE A 11 8.90 -13.81 -52.43
N GLY A 12 9.24 -15.06 -52.15
CA GLY A 12 8.39 -16.22 -52.39
C GLY A 12 7.26 -16.39 -51.40
N THR A 13 6.48 -17.44 -51.57
CA THR A 13 5.33 -17.76 -50.72
C THR A 13 5.77 -18.02 -49.27
N ILE A 14 6.93 -18.63 -49.04
CA ILE A 14 7.44 -18.96 -47.71
C ILE A 14 7.79 -17.70 -46.93
N GLU A 15 8.50 -16.77 -47.55
CA GLU A 15 8.85 -15.49 -46.92
C GLU A 15 7.62 -14.66 -46.62
N ALA A 16 6.62 -14.64 -47.50
CA ALA A 16 5.35 -13.98 -47.28
C ALA A 16 4.56 -14.59 -46.12
N GLN A 17 4.52 -15.91 -46.01
CA GLN A 17 3.89 -16.62 -44.90
C GLN A 17 4.62 -16.34 -43.57
N LEU A 18 5.96 -16.34 -43.59
CA LEU A 18 6.75 -16.02 -42.40
C LEU A 18 6.51 -14.60 -41.92
N LEU A 19 6.50 -13.63 -42.82
CA LEU A 19 6.21 -12.22 -42.52
C LEU A 19 4.80 -12.02 -41.96
N ASN A 20 3.79 -12.72 -42.52
CA ASN A 20 2.44 -12.66 -42.02
C ASN A 20 2.36 -13.27 -40.61
N SER A 21 3.02 -14.39 -40.37
CA SER A 21 3.06 -15.03 -39.05
C SER A 21 3.75 -14.15 -38.01
N LEU A 22 4.89 -13.54 -38.36
CA LEU A 22 5.58 -12.59 -37.47
C LEU A 22 4.73 -11.33 -37.22
N GLY A 23 4.07 -10.80 -38.24
CA GLY A 23 3.14 -9.67 -38.12
C GLY A 23 1.97 -9.98 -37.18
N ALA A 24 1.39 -11.17 -37.29
CA ALA A 24 0.32 -11.61 -36.39
C ALA A 24 0.81 -11.77 -34.93
N LEU A 25 1.98 -12.39 -34.72
CA LEU A 25 2.59 -12.51 -33.40
C LEU A 25 2.88 -11.16 -32.75
N LEU A 26 3.45 -10.22 -33.51
CA LEU A 26 3.72 -8.86 -33.04
C LEU A 26 2.41 -8.10 -32.72
N GLY A 27 1.40 -8.27 -33.55
CA GLY A 27 0.05 -7.72 -33.31
C GLY A 27 -0.55 -8.23 -32.01
N ILE A 28 -0.55 -9.55 -31.81
CA ILE A 28 -1.06 -10.19 -30.57
C ILE A 28 -0.23 -9.69 -29.37
N HIS A 29 1.09 -9.65 -29.47
CA HIS A 29 1.94 -9.18 -28.37
C HIS A 29 1.66 -7.70 -28.03
N SER A 30 1.52 -6.84 -29.03
CA SER A 30 1.18 -5.43 -28.83
C SER A 30 -0.20 -5.25 -28.16
N SER A 31 -1.21 -5.99 -28.64
CA SER A 31 -2.55 -5.97 -28.06
C SER A 31 -2.57 -6.46 -26.61
N ASN A 32 -1.83 -7.55 -26.31
CA ASN A 32 -1.72 -8.05 -24.94
C ASN A 32 -1.05 -7.02 -24.02
N ARG A 33 0.02 -6.36 -24.46
CA ARG A 33 0.66 -5.29 -23.68
C ARG A 33 -0.30 -4.13 -23.40
N GLN A 34 -1.10 -3.76 -24.39
CA GLN A 34 -2.10 -2.70 -24.21
C GLN A 34 -3.15 -3.11 -23.18
N LEU A 35 -3.70 -4.33 -23.29
CA LEU A 35 -4.67 -4.85 -22.31
C LEU A 35 -4.13 -4.89 -20.88
N TYR A 36 -2.86 -5.30 -20.70
CA TYR A 36 -2.22 -5.28 -19.37
C TYR A 36 -2.07 -3.86 -18.82
N ARG A 37 -1.75 -2.87 -19.65
CA ARG A 37 -1.69 -1.46 -19.24
C ARG A 37 -3.07 -0.94 -18.83
N GLU A 38 -4.08 -1.15 -19.66
CA GLU A 38 -5.47 -0.74 -19.36
C GLU A 38 -5.97 -1.38 -18.06
N GLN A 39 -5.63 -2.65 -17.81
CA GLN A 39 -5.97 -3.33 -16.57
C GLN A 39 -5.24 -2.71 -15.37
N ALA A 40 -3.95 -2.40 -15.48
CA ALA A 40 -3.18 -1.75 -14.42
C ALA A 40 -3.73 -0.36 -14.10
N GLU A 41 -4.05 0.44 -15.12
CA GLU A 41 -4.66 1.76 -14.98
C GLU A 41 -6.04 1.68 -14.32
N PHE A 42 -6.85 0.68 -14.69
CA PHE A 42 -8.15 0.46 -14.05
C PHE A 42 -8.00 0.18 -12.55
N VAL A 43 -7.09 -0.73 -12.16
CA VAL A 43 -6.82 -1.03 -10.74
C VAL A 43 -6.36 0.23 -10.00
N ALA A 44 -5.44 0.99 -10.59
CA ALA A 44 -4.96 2.24 -10.00
C ALA A 44 -6.09 3.27 -9.81
N ASN A 45 -7.03 3.36 -10.76
CA ASN A 45 -8.21 4.23 -10.64
C ASN A 45 -9.15 3.77 -9.52
N VAL A 46 -9.38 2.46 -9.39
CA VAL A 46 -10.18 1.89 -8.29
C VAL A 46 -9.55 2.22 -6.94
N VAL A 47 -8.24 2.02 -6.80
CA VAL A 47 -7.51 2.36 -5.57
C VAL A 47 -7.62 3.83 -5.23
N ARG A 48 -7.41 4.72 -6.21
CA ARG A 48 -7.58 6.18 -6.00
C ARG A 48 -9.00 6.53 -5.54
N ALA A 49 -10.02 5.93 -6.13
CA ALA A 49 -11.41 6.16 -5.75
C ALA A 49 -11.68 5.68 -4.31
N LEU A 50 -11.12 4.54 -3.90
CA LEU A 50 -11.26 4.03 -2.54
C LEU A 50 -10.55 4.94 -1.53
N VAL A 51 -9.32 5.36 -1.80
CA VAL A 51 -8.57 6.32 -0.95
C VAL A 51 -9.35 7.62 -0.81
N SER A 52 -9.86 8.17 -1.92
CA SER A 52 -10.70 9.38 -1.87
C SER A 52 -11.97 9.19 -1.04
N ALA A 53 -12.58 8.01 -1.08
CA ALA A 53 -13.74 7.68 -0.27
C ALA A 53 -13.41 7.59 1.23
N ILE A 54 -12.22 7.05 1.58
CA ILE A 54 -11.72 7.01 2.96
C ILE A 54 -11.47 8.43 3.46
N ASP A 55 -10.77 9.27 2.69
CA ASP A 55 -10.48 10.66 3.04
C ASP A 55 -11.76 11.49 3.22
N ALA A 56 -12.79 11.26 2.40
CA ALA A 56 -14.09 11.89 2.55
C ALA A 56 -14.85 11.41 3.80
N LYS A 57 -14.68 10.13 4.16
CA LYS A 57 -15.29 9.50 5.33
C LYS A 57 -14.65 9.99 6.62
N ASP A 58 -13.32 10.09 6.66
CA ASP A 58 -12.52 10.56 7.79
C ASP A 58 -11.65 11.75 7.36
N PRO A 59 -12.19 12.99 7.37
CA PRO A 59 -11.44 14.17 6.94
C PRO A 59 -10.16 14.43 7.73
N TYR A 60 -10.01 13.82 8.90
CA TYR A 60 -8.83 13.96 9.74
C TYR A 60 -7.64 13.13 9.26
N THR A 61 -7.89 12.19 8.35
CA THR A 61 -6.86 11.35 7.75
C THR A 61 -6.50 11.78 6.31
N SER A 62 -6.87 12.99 5.89
CA SER A 62 -6.50 13.47 4.56
C SER A 62 -5.00 13.35 4.32
N GLY A 63 -4.62 12.64 3.26
CA GLY A 63 -3.23 12.35 2.92
C GLY A 63 -2.51 11.36 3.83
N HIS A 64 -3.12 10.88 4.90
CA HIS A 64 -2.56 9.86 5.79
C HIS A 64 -2.21 8.57 5.02
N SER A 65 -3.18 8.03 4.29
CA SER A 65 -2.97 6.79 3.53
C SER A 65 -1.81 6.89 2.54
N ASP A 66 -1.63 8.05 1.88
CA ASP A 66 -0.51 8.29 0.96
C ASP A 66 0.83 8.38 1.72
N ARG A 67 0.88 9.09 2.86
CA ARG A 67 2.10 9.14 3.69
C ARG A 67 2.46 7.76 4.23
N VAL A 68 1.51 7.01 4.79
CA VAL A 68 1.72 5.64 5.27
C VAL A 68 2.23 4.74 4.15
N ALA A 69 1.66 4.82 2.94
CA ALA A 69 2.11 4.04 1.79
C ALA A 69 3.57 4.33 1.43
N ARG A 70 3.95 5.60 1.34
CA ARG A 70 5.33 6.02 1.01
C ARG A 70 6.33 5.64 2.10
N ILE A 71 5.97 5.84 3.36
CA ILE A 71 6.81 5.45 4.50
C ILE A 71 7.00 3.94 4.53
N SER A 72 5.92 3.16 4.37
CA SER A 72 5.97 1.70 4.31
C SER A 72 6.87 1.19 3.18
N ALA A 73 6.74 1.78 1.99
CA ALA A 73 7.59 1.44 0.85
C ALA A 73 9.07 1.77 1.12
N ARG A 74 9.36 2.91 1.78
CA ARG A 74 10.73 3.29 2.13
C ARG A 74 11.34 2.33 3.17
N ILE A 75 10.57 1.93 4.19
CA ILE A 75 10.99 0.90 5.16
C ILE A 75 11.25 -0.44 4.44
N ALA A 76 10.35 -0.85 3.53
CA ALA A 76 10.50 -2.08 2.76
C ALA A 76 11.77 -2.10 1.88
N LEU A 77 12.12 -0.96 1.27
CA LEU A 77 13.36 -0.80 0.51
C LEU A 77 14.59 -0.97 1.42
N GLU A 78 14.57 -0.38 2.61
CA GLU A 78 15.66 -0.52 3.59
C GLU A 78 15.82 -1.97 4.06
N MET A 79 14.70 -2.68 4.24
CA MET A 79 14.68 -4.12 4.53
C MET A 79 15.05 -4.99 3.31
N ARG A 80 15.46 -4.40 2.19
CA ARG A 80 15.85 -5.07 0.94
C ARG A 80 14.77 -5.99 0.37
N CYS A 81 13.51 -5.63 0.52
CA CYS A 81 12.40 -6.34 -0.10
C CYS A 81 12.51 -6.28 -1.63
N LYS A 82 12.02 -7.33 -2.29
CA LYS A 82 11.97 -7.38 -3.77
C LYS A 82 11.02 -6.27 -4.29
N PRO A 83 11.26 -5.71 -5.49
CA PRO A 83 10.42 -4.65 -6.05
C PRO A 83 8.92 -4.96 -6.04
N LYS A 84 8.52 -6.19 -6.41
CA LYS A 84 7.11 -6.62 -6.32
C LYS A 84 6.56 -6.48 -4.89
N THR A 85 7.32 -6.88 -3.88
CA THR A 85 6.91 -6.78 -2.47
C THR A 85 6.80 -5.33 -2.01
N VAL A 86 7.73 -4.47 -2.44
CA VAL A 86 7.66 -3.02 -2.15
C VAL A 86 6.37 -2.42 -2.71
N ASN A 87 6.01 -2.77 -3.95
CA ASN A 87 4.76 -2.33 -4.57
C ASN A 87 3.53 -2.81 -3.80
N THR A 88 3.52 -4.09 -3.39
CA THR A 88 2.43 -4.63 -2.57
C THR A 88 2.31 -3.88 -1.26
N ILE A 89 3.42 -3.56 -0.60
CA ILE A 89 3.44 -2.81 0.67
C ILE A 89 2.94 -1.37 0.46
N TYR A 90 3.35 -0.71 -0.61
CA TYR A 90 2.84 0.62 -0.96
C TYR A 90 1.31 0.61 -1.13
N MET A 91 0.78 -0.32 -1.91
CA MET A 91 -0.66 -0.49 -2.11
C MET A 91 -1.38 -0.85 -0.81
N ALA A 92 -0.77 -1.66 0.03
CA ALA A 92 -1.30 -2.00 1.34
C ALA A 92 -1.40 -0.78 2.26
N GLY A 93 -0.38 0.08 2.27
CA GLY A 93 -0.42 1.35 3.00
C GLY A 93 -1.52 2.29 2.53
N LEU A 94 -1.80 2.34 1.21
CA LEU A 94 -2.93 3.12 0.67
C LEU A 94 -4.30 2.60 1.14
N LEU A 95 -4.44 1.28 1.31
CA LEU A 95 -5.72 0.60 1.49
C LEU A 95 -5.94 0.04 2.90
N HIS A 96 -4.95 0.14 3.82
CA HIS A 96 -5.03 -0.49 5.14
C HIS A 96 -6.30 -0.13 5.90
N ASP A 97 -6.73 1.09 5.77
CA ASP A 97 -7.87 1.69 6.47
C ASP A 97 -9.18 1.67 5.67
N VAL A 98 -9.26 1.00 4.51
CA VAL A 98 -10.46 1.02 3.65
C VAL A 98 -11.73 0.57 4.36
N GLY A 99 -11.61 -0.27 5.37
CA GLY A 99 -12.74 -0.74 6.16
C GLY A 99 -13.39 0.32 7.05
N LYS A 100 -12.76 1.46 7.27
CA LYS A 100 -13.38 2.62 7.95
C LYS A 100 -14.64 3.12 7.26
N ILE A 101 -14.81 2.82 5.97
CA ILE A 101 -16.05 3.08 5.23
C ILE A 101 -17.25 2.43 5.91
N GLY A 102 -17.08 1.27 6.55
CA GLY A 102 -18.12 0.54 7.26
C GLY A 102 -18.35 0.99 8.71
N ILE A 103 -17.56 1.90 9.25
CA ILE A 103 -17.69 2.40 10.63
C ILE A 103 -18.68 3.58 10.66
N ASP A 104 -19.49 3.65 11.70
CA ASP A 104 -20.45 4.74 11.90
C ASP A 104 -19.74 6.10 12.07
N ASP A 105 -20.23 7.13 11.39
CA ASP A 105 -19.66 8.48 11.45
C ASP A 105 -19.66 9.06 12.88
N SER A 106 -20.68 8.73 13.68
CA SER A 106 -20.79 9.15 15.08
C SER A 106 -19.66 8.61 15.94
N VAL A 107 -19.12 7.44 15.60
CA VAL A 107 -17.99 6.80 16.28
C VAL A 107 -16.66 7.31 15.70
N LEU A 108 -16.53 7.28 14.37
CA LEU A 108 -15.30 7.65 13.67
C LEU A 108 -14.91 9.12 13.90
N ARG A 109 -15.91 10.03 13.91
CA ARG A 109 -15.71 11.48 14.06
C ARG A 109 -15.93 12.00 15.48
N LYS A 110 -15.97 11.11 16.48
CA LYS A 110 -16.21 11.52 17.86
C LYS A 110 -15.09 12.40 18.40
N ALA A 111 -15.44 13.59 18.87
CA ALA A 111 -14.50 14.57 19.42
C ALA A 111 -14.05 14.29 20.88
N GLY A 112 -13.97 13.05 21.30
CA GLY A 112 -13.61 12.68 22.68
C GLY A 112 -13.14 11.25 22.81
N ARG A 113 -12.94 10.79 24.02
CA ARG A 113 -12.61 9.39 24.26
C ARG A 113 -13.74 8.48 23.81
N LEU A 114 -13.38 7.41 23.10
CA LEU A 114 -14.29 6.33 22.75
C LEU A 114 -14.65 5.54 23.99
N THR A 115 -15.89 5.09 24.06
CA THR A 115 -16.28 4.02 25.00
C THR A 115 -15.69 2.70 24.55
N ASP A 116 -15.68 1.68 25.43
CA ASP A 116 -15.18 0.36 25.06
C ASP A 116 -15.97 -0.24 23.87
N LEU A 117 -17.29 -0.06 23.82
CA LEU A 117 -18.14 -0.52 22.73
C LEU A 117 -17.81 0.19 21.39
N GLU A 118 -17.59 1.51 21.42
CA GLU A 118 -17.18 2.26 20.23
C GLU A 118 -15.79 1.86 19.77
N PHE A 119 -14.88 1.58 20.69
CA PHE A 119 -13.56 1.10 20.36
C PHE A 119 -13.60 -0.30 19.75
N GLU A 120 -14.41 -1.23 20.29
CA GLU A 120 -14.64 -2.54 19.67
C GLU A 120 -15.23 -2.40 18.26
N HIS A 121 -16.12 -1.41 18.02
CA HIS A 121 -16.65 -1.15 16.69
C HIS A 121 -15.55 -0.70 15.73
N ILE A 122 -14.65 0.20 16.16
CA ILE A 122 -13.50 0.61 15.31
C ILE A 122 -12.59 -0.58 15.00
N LYS A 123 -12.33 -1.47 15.94
CA LYS A 123 -11.51 -2.68 15.71
C LYS A 123 -12.04 -3.61 14.62
N MET A 124 -13.27 -3.43 14.17
CA MET A 124 -13.83 -4.21 13.07
C MET A 124 -13.35 -3.75 11.68
N HIS A 125 -12.74 -2.54 11.55
CA HIS A 125 -12.38 -2.03 10.21
C HIS A 125 -11.37 -2.92 9.46
N PRO A 126 -10.39 -3.64 10.08
CA PRO A 126 -9.51 -4.52 9.32
C PRO A 126 -10.28 -5.66 8.63
N GLU A 127 -11.23 -6.29 9.35
CA GLU A 127 -12.07 -7.34 8.77
C GLU A 127 -13.04 -6.79 7.71
N MET A 128 -13.61 -5.59 7.94
CA MET A 128 -14.45 -4.92 6.95
C MET A 128 -13.65 -4.58 5.70
N GLY A 129 -12.44 -4.08 5.84
CA GLY A 129 -11.52 -3.79 4.75
C GLY A 129 -11.15 -5.04 3.96
N TYR A 130 -10.85 -6.13 4.65
CA TYR A 130 -10.63 -7.42 4.03
C TYR A 130 -11.83 -7.84 3.17
N ARG A 131 -13.05 -7.76 3.70
CA ARG A 131 -14.29 -8.12 2.97
C ARG A 131 -14.54 -7.24 1.74
N ILE A 132 -14.28 -5.92 1.85
CA ILE A 132 -14.42 -4.98 0.73
C ILE A 132 -13.50 -5.34 -0.43
N LEU A 133 -12.27 -5.79 -0.14
CA LEU A 133 -11.25 -6.04 -1.16
C LEU A 133 -11.16 -7.50 -1.61
N ALA A 134 -11.76 -8.45 -0.88
CA ALA A 134 -11.55 -9.89 -1.07
C ALA A 134 -11.91 -10.38 -2.50
N ASP A 135 -12.91 -9.77 -3.14
CA ASP A 135 -13.35 -10.15 -4.49
C ASP A 135 -12.45 -9.55 -5.60
N LEU A 136 -11.57 -8.61 -5.25
CA LEU A 136 -10.65 -7.97 -6.19
C LEU A 136 -9.33 -8.78 -6.28
N LYS A 137 -9.29 -9.77 -7.16
CA LYS A 137 -8.16 -10.69 -7.31
C LYS A 137 -6.81 -9.98 -7.48
N GLN A 138 -6.80 -8.82 -8.14
CA GLN A 138 -5.61 -7.99 -8.35
C GLN A 138 -5.05 -7.39 -7.06
N LEU A 139 -5.86 -7.32 -5.99
CA LEU A 139 -5.51 -6.80 -4.67
C LEU A 139 -5.32 -7.91 -3.62
N SER A 140 -5.34 -9.19 -4.02
CA SER A 140 -5.20 -10.32 -3.08
C SER A 140 -3.90 -10.24 -2.25
N ASP A 141 -2.81 -9.76 -2.86
CA ASP A 141 -1.49 -9.67 -2.20
C ASP A 141 -1.47 -8.62 -1.07
N VAL A 142 -2.40 -7.63 -1.04
CA VAL A 142 -2.48 -6.61 0.02
C VAL A 142 -3.35 -7.01 1.21
N LEU A 143 -4.25 -7.98 1.02
CA LEU A 143 -5.23 -8.38 2.04
C LEU A 143 -4.60 -8.74 3.39
N PRO A 144 -3.45 -9.44 3.46
CA PRO A 144 -2.83 -9.75 4.74
C PRO A 144 -2.43 -8.50 5.54
N ALA A 145 -2.03 -7.41 4.89
CA ALA A 145 -1.73 -6.17 5.59
C ALA A 145 -3.01 -5.44 6.02
N VAL A 146 -4.01 -5.35 5.15
CA VAL A 146 -5.31 -4.74 5.48
C VAL A 146 -5.94 -5.41 6.71
N LEU A 147 -5.82 -6.74 6.83
CA LEU A 147 -6.40 -7.49 7.93
C LEU A 147 -5.58 -7.39 9.22
N HIS A 148 -4.24 -7.29 9.12
CA HIS A 148 -3.34 -7.52 10.26
C HIS A 148 -2.46 -6.33 10.64
N HIS A 149 -2.65 -5.12 10.09
CA HIS A 149 -1.81 -3.96 10.40
C HIS A 149 -1.94 -3.45 11.85
N HIS A 150 -2.93 -3.92 12.60
CA HIS A 150 -3.09 -3.65 14.03
C HIS A 150 -2.68 -4.82 14.93
N GLU A 151 -2.11 -5.88 14.37
CA GLU A 151 -1.47 -6.91 15.18
C GLU A 151 -0.20 -6.35 15.83
N GLN A 152 0.08 -6.81 17.06
CA GLN A 152 1.27 -6.42 17.81
C GLN A 152 2.24 -7.60 17.90
N TRP A 153 3.52 -7.31 17.89
CA TRP A 153 4.56 -8.35 17.95
C TRP A 153 4.38 -9.33 19.12
N ASN A 154 3.95 -8.83 20.28
CA ASN A 154 3.68 -9.64 21.48
C ASN A 154 2.37 -10.43 21.44
N GLY A 155 1.51 -10.25 20.42
CA GLY A 155 0.20 -10.88 20.30
C GLY A 155 -0.93 -10.12 21.01
N GLY A 156 -0.67 -8.92 21.53
CA GLY A 156 -1.69 -8.07 22.17
C GLY A 156 -2.53 -7.24 21.19
N GLY A 157 -2.32 -7.42 19.88
CA GLY A 157 -3.03 -6.72 18.81
C GLY A 157 -4.39 -7.34 18.45
N TYR A 158 -4.94 -6.91 17.31
CA TYR A 158 -6.22 -7.39 16.78
C TYR A 158 -6.15 -7.45 15.24
N PRO A 159 -7.05 -8.22 14.57
CA PRO A 159 -8.21 -8.94 15.08
C PRO A 159 -7.93 -10.34 15.65
N HIS A 160 -6.79 -10.97 15.31
CA HIS A 160 -6.55 -12.37 15.59
C HIS A 160 -5.56 -12.62 16.74
N GLY A 161 -4.84 -11.58 17.22
CA GLY A 161 -3.82 -11.71 18.27
C GLY A 161 -2.59 -12.50 17.78
N LEU A 162 -2.21 -12.35 16.51
CA LEU A 162 -1.03 -13.00 15.92
C LEU A 162 0.24 -12.52 16.61
N LYS A 163 1.20 -13.44 16.80
CA LYS A 163 2.43 -13.15 17.52
C LYS A 163 3.65 -13.26 16.61
N ALA A 164 4.55 -12.32 16.73
CA ALA A 164 5.84 -12.31 16.03
C ALA A 164 5.67 -12.53 14.51
N GLU A 165 6.36 -13.52 13.93
CA GLU A 165 6.34 -13.86 12.50
C GLU A 165 5.02 -14.48 12.02
N GLU A 166 4.07 -14.82 12.90
CA GLU A 166 2.71 -15.20 12.48
C GLU A 166 2.03 -14.01 11.79
N THR A 167 2.38 -12.78 12.20
CA THR A 167 1.94 -11.56 11.51
C THR A 167 2.72 -11.39 10.19
N PRO A 168 2.03 -11.29 9.05
CA PRO A 168 2.68 -11.13 7.76
C PRO A 168 3.63 -9.92 7.72
N LEU A 169 4.80 -10.06 7.09
CA LEU A 169 5.82 -9.00 7.01
C LEU A 169 5.23 -7.66 6.51
N ILE A 170 4.36 -7.72 5.50
CA ILE A 170 3.73 -6.52 4.94
C ILE A 170 2.85 -5.79 5.96
N ALA A 171 2.19 -6.52 6.86
CA ALA A 171 1.40 -5.93 7.94
C ALA A 171 2.31 -5.30 9.01
N ARG A 172 3.41 -5.98 9.38
CA ARG A 172 4.39 -5.47 10.37
C ARG A 172 5.04 -4.15 9.92
N ILE A 173 5.34 -4.02 8.62
CA ILE A 173 5.90 -2.79 8.04
C ILE A 173 4.85 -1.67 8.05
N VAL A 174 3.62 -1.96 7.61
CA VAL A 174 2.53 -0.96 7.62
C VAL A 174 2.21 -0.50 9.04
N ALA A 175 2.23 -1.39 10.04
CA ALA A 175 2.00 -1.05 11.45
C ALA A 175 2.99 0.00 11.98
N VAL A 176 4.29 -0.11 11.63
CA VAL A 176 5.30 0.89 12.01
C VAL A 176 5.03 2.23 11.33
N ALA A 177 4.75 2.22 10.02
CA ALA A 177 4.50 3.42 9.23
C ALA A 177 3.23 4.16 9.67
N ASP A 178 2.14 3.43 9.89
CA ASP A 178 0.87 3.97 10.41
C ASP A 178 1.07 4.60 11.80
N SER A 179 1.73 3.89 12.70
CA SER A 179 2.00 4.40 14.05
C SER A 179 2.85 5.67 14.04
N TYR A 180 3.87 5.73 13.18
CA TYR A 180 4.69 6.93 13.00
C TYR A 180 3.84 8.11 12.50
N ASP A 181 3.10 7.94 11.40
CA ASP A 181 2.27 9.01 10.85
C ASP A 181 1.17 9.44 11.83
N ALA A 182 0.55 8.50 12.51
CA ALA A 182 -0.45 8.80 13.53
C ALA A 182 0.12 9.59 14.72
N MET A 183 1.37 9.39 15.11
CA MET A 183 2.03 10.12 16.19
C MET A 183 2.50 11.51 15.77
N THR A 184 2.98 11.67 14.55
CA THR A 184 3.54 12.94 14.03
C THR A 184 2.50 13.90 13.46
N SER A 185 1.35 13.39 13.01
CA SER A 185 0.29 14.20 12.42
C SER A 185 -0.57 14.91 13.47
N ASP A 186 -0.96 16.16 13.16
CA ASP A 186 -1.94 16.90 13.96
C ASP A 186 -3.32 16.23 13.85
N ARG A 187 -3.99 16.09 14.97
CA ARG A 187 -5.38 15.60 15.06
C ARG A 187 -6.23 16.65 15.78
N PRO A 188 -7.56 16.68 15.59
CA PRO A 188 -8.44 17.75 16.13
C PRO A 188 -8.28 18.03 17.63
N TYR A 189 -7.86 17.01 18.38
CA TYR A 189 -7.73 17.08 19.84
C TYR A 189 -6.28 16.96 20.32
N ARG A 190 -5.30 16.83 19.41
CA ARG A 190 -3.90 16.63 19.78
C ARG A 190 -2.97 17.10 18.67
N LYS A 191 -2.03 17.95 19.01
CA LYS A 191 -0.88 18.24 18.12
C LYS A 191 0.00 16.98 17.95
N GLY A 192 0.62 16.86 16.79
CA GLY A 192 1.62 15.85 16.53
C GLY A 192 2.73 15.93 17.57
N MET A 193 3.31 14.78 17.89
CA MET A 193 4.45 14.71 18.81
C MET A 193 5.71 15.20 18.09
N CYS A 194 6.69 15.69 18.86
CA CYS A 194 8.02 15.96 18.30
C CYS A 194 8.75 14.65 17.95
N ASP A 195 9.65 14.74 16.97
CA ASP A 195 10.37 13.58 16.43
C ASP A 195 11.11 12.78 17.51
N GLU A 196 11.72 13.46 18.49
CA GLU A 196 12.46 12.81 19.58
C GLU A 196 11.55 11.93 20.45
N ARG A 197 10.31 12.38 20.69
CA ARG A 197 9.34 11.59 21.47
C ARG A 197 8.82 10.39 20.70
N VAL A 198 8.58 10.55 19.41
CA VAL A 198 8.17 9.45 18.51
C VAL A 198 9.28 8.41 18.43
N ASP A 199 10.53 8.84 18.25
CA ASP A 199 11.69 7.95 18.24
C ASP A 199 11.81 7.14 19.52
N GLN A 200 11.62 7.78 20.66
CA GLN A 200 11.66 7.09 21.95
C GLN A 200 10.59 6.00 22.03
N ILE A 201 9.34 6.32 21.65
CA ILE A 201 8.21 5.38 21.67
C ILE A 201 8.49 4.19 20.75
N LEU A 202 8.97 4.43 19.52
CA LEU A 202 9.27 3.36 18.57
C LEU A 202 10.41 2.45 19.06
N ARG A 203 11.46 3.03 19.70
CA ARG A 203 12.56 2.23 20.28
C ARG A 203 12.10 1.40 21.46
N GLU A 204 11.29 1.97 22.35
CA GLU A 204 10.75 1.27 23.53
C GLU A 204 9.79 0.14 23.15
N GLY A 205 9.02 0.30 22.07
CA GLY A 205 8.07 -0.70 21.59
C GLY A 205 8.65 -1.73 20.62
N ALA A 206 9.91 -1.60 20.21
CA ALA A 206 10.56 -2.56 19.31
C ALA A 206 10.72 -3.94 19.97
N GLY A 207 10.21 -4.98 19.33
CA GLY A 207 10.19 -6.35 19.86
C GLY A 207 9.06 -6.64 20.86
N ASP A 208 8.21 -5.65 21.14
CA ASP A 208 7.00 -5.78 21.96
C ASP A 208 5.76 -5.41 21.13
N GLN A 209 5.58 -4.16 20.80
CA GLN A 209 4.46 -3.70 19.96
C GLN A 209 4.77 -3.87 18.46
N TRP A 210 5.99 -3.57 18.04
CA TRP A 210 6.41 -3.61 16.64
C TRP A 210 7.57 -4.57 16.41
N ASP A 211 7.67 -5.06 15.18
CA ASP A 211 8.80 -5.83 14.70
C ASP A 211 10.10 -5.01 14.80
N SER A 212 11.09 -5.52 15.52
CA SER A 212 12.38 -4.87 15.74
C SER A 212 13.13 -4.59 14.43
N ASP A 213 13.01 -5.47 13.42
CA ASP A 213 13.68 -5.29 12.13
C ASP A 213 13.02 -4.19 11.32
N ALA A 214 11.68 -4.10 11.35
CA ALA A 214 10.94 -3.01 10.71
C ALA A 214 11.22 -1.65 11.40
N VAL A 215 11.27 -1.61 12.74
CA VAL A 215 11.65 -0.40 13.49
C VAL A 215 13.10 0.00 13.19
N LYS A 216 14.02 -0.96 13.13
CA LYS A 216 15.41 -0.69 12.74
C LYS A 216 15.48 -0.08 11.35
N ALA A 217 14.80 -0.66 10.37
CA ALA A 217 14.75 -0.16 8.99
C ALA A 217 14.14 1.26 8.91
N TYR A 218 13.14 1.56 9.76
CA TYR A 218 12.62 2.92 9.90
C TYR A 218 13.73 3.89 10.32
N PHE A 219 14.52 3.55 11.35
CA PHE A 219 15.61 4.43 11.82
C PHE A 219 16.73 4.57 10.79
N ASP A 220 17.09 3.50 10.08
CA ASP A 220 18.10 3.52 9.03
C ASP A 220 17.66 4.41 7.82
N ALA A 221 16.34 4.57 7.61
CA ALA A 221 15.75 5.39 6.54
C ALA A 221 15.15 6.74 7.02
N LYS A 222 15.38 7.14 8.28
CA LYS A 222 14.64 8.23 8.93
C LYS A 222 14.67 9.55 8.18
N ASP A 223 15.83 9.98 7.68
CA ASP A 223 15.97 11.27 6.98
C ASP A 223 15.09 11.34 5.72
N ASP A 224 15.01 10.24 4.98
CA ASP A 224 14.12 10.13 3.83
C ASP A 224 12.66 10.17 4.26
N ILE A 225 12.29 9.46 5.34
CA ILE A 225 10.93 9.40 5.87
C ILE A 225 10.46 10.78 6.34
N VAL A 226 11.28 11.52 7.07
CA VAL A 226 10.98 12.91 7.46
C VAL A 226 10.79 13.80 6.23
N THR A 227 11.55 13.58 5.16
CA THR A 227 11.38 14.30 3.90
C THR A 227 10.05 13.95 3.22
N ILE A 228 9.66 12.68 3.24
CA ILE A 228 8.38 12.19 2.70
C ILE A 228 7.19 12.87 3.39
N THR A 229 7.22 13.00 4.72
CA THR A 229 6.12 13.58 5.49
C THR A 229 5.97 15.09 5.30
N LYS A 230 7.05 15.80 4.97
CA LYS A 230 7.05 17.25 4.73
C LYS A 230 6.63 17.65 3.31
N ARG A 231 6.64 16.73 2.36
CA ARG A 231 6.22 17.01 0.98
C ARG A 231 4.71 16.85 0.85
N GLU A 232 4.01 17.96 0.60
CA GLU A 232 2.64 17.93 0.11
C GLU A 232 2.57 17.19 -1.23
N HIS A 233 1.46 16.48 -1.47
CA HIS A 233 1.08 15.71 -2.66
C HIS A 233 1.97 15.94 -3.90
N ILE A 234 2.85 15.00 -4.19
CA ILE A 234 3.49 14.90 -5.51
C ILE A 234 2.84 13.70 -6.21
N GLU A 235 2.33 13.92 -7.43
CA GLU A 235 1.81 12.88 -8.33
C GLU A 235 2.82 11.74 -8.48
N LEU A 236 2.59 10.63 -7.75
CA LEU A 236 3.52 9.49 -7.67
C LEU A 236 3.16 8.33 -8.58
N MET A 237 2.28 8.55 -9.58
CA MET A 237 1.82 7.47 -10.46
C MET A 237 2.56 7.37 -11.80
N GLU A 238 3.57 8.22 -12.09
CA GLU A 238 4.29 8.15 -13.36
C GLU A 238 5.34 7.03 -13.47
N HIS A 239 5.68 6.36 -12.37
CA HIS A 239 6.79 5.38 -12.35
C HIS A 239 6.35 3.91 -12.17
N TRP A 240 5.05 3.62 -12.22
CA TRP A 240 4.51 2.30 -11.87
C TRP A 240 3.77 1.60 -13.01
N VAL A 241 3.96 2.05 -14.27
CA VAL A 241 3.44 1.41 -15.49
C VAL A 241 4.55 0.74 -16.30
#